data_116638d36a85870293dcd4657902eab2
#
_entry.id   116638d36a85870293dcd4657902eab2
#
_cell.length_a   1.000
_cell.length_b   1.000
_cell.length_c   1.000
_cell.angle_alpha   90.00
_cell.angle_beta   90.00
_cell.angle_gamma   90.00
#
_symmetry.space_group_name_H-M   'P 1'
#
loop_
_entity.id
_entity.type
_entity.pdbx_description
1 polymer ?
#
loop_
_entity_poly.entity_id
_entity_poly.type
_entity_poly.pdbx_seq_one_letter_code
_entity_poly.pdbx_strand_id
1 'polypeptide(L)'
;MNYLIGLNILVLGITLNTRSLLGVAAFTTLPYAIKETTPISFGLANIILYMVLIVIQLLIERKIKLDILLEIPFSFIMGYIIDLYQMIIPASPESLGLRVVILLAGNLCTAFGVYTMIQSHFILAPVDGVVLSISTRYNKAYSLCKNCFDITMIVSTIILCLVTRSPFYGIGVGTIISALCVGRIIKWFEIKHFSLIRS
;
A
#
# COMPACT_ATOMS: atom_id res chain seq x y z
N MET A 1 -11.02 -7.32 -16.26
CA MET A 1 -11.80 -7.84 -15.11
C MET A 1 -10.88 -8.18 -13.93
N ASN A 2 -9.83 -8.92 -14.11
CA ASN A 2 -8.89 -9.32 -13.03
C ASN A 2 -8.26 -8.15 -12.26
N TYR A 3 -7.95 -7.03 -12.93
CA TYR A 3 -7.37 -5.85 -12.29
C TYR A 3 -8.30 -5.22 -11.24
N LEU A 4 -9.59 -5.03 -11.56
CA LEU A 4 -10.56 -4.46 -10.63
C LEU A 4 -10.83 -5.39 -9.44
N ILE A 5 -10.82 -6.70 -9.67
CA ILE A 5 -10.92 -7.70 -8.59
C ILE A 5 -9.69 -7.60 -7.68
N GLY A 6 -8.49 -7.56 -8.26
CA GLY A 6 -7.25 -7.39 -7.52
C GLY A 6 -7.22 -6.11 -6.70
N LEU A 7 -7.68 -4.99 -7.28
CA LEU A 7 -7.79 -3.70 -6.60
C LEU A 7 -8.72 -3.78 -5.38
N ASN A 8 -9.91 -4.36 -5.53
CA ASN A 8 -10.85 -4.51 -4.41
C ASN A 8 -10.27 -5.39 -3.30
N ILE A 9 -9.62 -6.50 -3.64
CA ILE A 9 -8.98 -7.39 -2.66
C ILE A 9 -7.81 -6.68 -1.97
N LEU A 10 -7.03 -5.89 -2.69
CA LEU A 10 -5.95 -5.07 -2.12
C LEU A 10 -6.50 -4.08 -1.09
N VAL A 11 -7.54 -3.33 -1.46
CA VAL A 11 -8.15 -2.33 -0.57
C VAL A 11 -8.79 -3.00 0.66
N LEU A 12 -9.42 -4.15 0.49
CA LEU A 12 -9.90 -4.97 1.61
C LEU A 12 -8.75 -5.31 2.55
N GLY A 13 -7.62 -5.78 2.01
CA GLY A 13 -6.42 -6.09 2.80
C GLY A 13 -5.87 -4.89 3.56
N ILE A 14 -5.76 -3.73 2.90
CA ILE A 14 -5.34 -2.47 3.53
C ILE A 14 -6.28 -2.10 4.68
N THR A 15 -7.59 -2.19 4.46
CA THR A 15 -8.59 -1.87 5.50
C THR A 15 -8.52 -2.83 6.67
N LEU A 16 -8.39 -4.14 6.44
CA LEU A 16 -8.21 -5.12 7.51
C LEU A 16 -6.94 -4.83 8.32
N ASN A 17 -5.84 -4.47 7.69
CA ASN A 17 -4.61 -4.10 8.39
C ASN A 17 -4.83 -2.87 9.29
N THR A 18 -5.57 -1.85 8.86
CA THR A 18 -5.91 -0.71 9.72
C THR A 18 -6.79 -1.14 10.91
N ARG A 19 -7.73 -2.06 10.70
CA ARG A 19 -8.61 -2.59 11.75
C ARG A 19 -7.92 -3.50 12.75
N SER A 20 -6.76 -4.05 12.42
CA SER A 20 -5.97 -4.85 13.37
C SER A 20 -5.40 -4.01 14.52
N LEU A 21 -5.15 -2.71 14.32
CA LEU A 21 -4.46 -1.79 15.25
C LEU A 21 -3.06 -2.28 15.68
N LEU A 22 -2.48 -3.27 14.97
CA LEU A 22 -1.15 -3.80 15.25
C LEU A 22 -0.06 -3.15 14.37
N GLY A 23 -0.48 -2.30 13.44
CA GLY A 23 0.36 -1.64 12.45
C GLY A 23 -0.12 -1.94 11.03
N VAL A 24 0.20 -1.05 10.12
CA VAL A 24 -0.18 -1.13 8.70
C VAL A 24 1.05 -1.37 7.81
N ALA A 25 0.85 -1.65 6.53
CA ALA A 25 1.97 -1.76 5.58
C ALA A 25 2.77 -0.45 5.53
N ALA A 26 4.10 -0.53 5.37
CA ALA A 26 5.01 0.62 5.46
C ALA A 26 4.57 1.80 4.58
N PHE A 27 4.17 1.54 3.33
CA PHE A 27 3.74 2.58 2.39
C PHE A 27 2.40 3.26 2.77
N THR A 28 1.61 2.64 3.65
CA THR A 28 0.33 3.20 4.13
C THR A 28 0.44 3.84 5.51
N THR A 29 1.62 3.81 6.16
CA THR A 29 1.81 4.38 7.51
C THR A 29 1.57 5.88 7.52
N LEU A 30 2.13 6.62 6.54
CA LEU A 30 2.00 8.06 6.47
C LEU A 30 0.54 8.52 6.24
N PRO A 31 -0.21 8.03 5.24
CA PRO A 31 -1.61 8.41 5.08
C PRO A 31 -2.49 7.95 6.25
N TYR A 32 -2.15 6.85 6.92
CA TYR A 32 -2.86 6.43 8.12
C TYR A 32 -2.63 7.40 9.29
N ALA A 33 -1.39 7.84 9.51
CA ALA A 33 -1.09 8.85 10.52
C ALA A 33 -1.74 10.20 10.21
N ILE A 34 -1.80 10.62 8.94
CA ILE A 34 -2.52 11.83 8.53
C ILE A 34 -4.01 11.72 8.92
N LYS A 35 -4.66 10.59 8.61
CA LYS A 35 -6.06 10.35 9.01
C LYS A 35 -6.27 10.45 10.52
N GLU A 36 -5.36 9.91 11.32
CA GLU A 36 -5.50 9.89 12.79
C GLU A 36 -5.17 11.24 13.44
N THR A 37 -4.41 12.12 12.76
CA THR A 37 -3.98 13.42 13.30
C THR A 37 -4.75 14.60 12.70
N THR A 38 -5.56 14.38 11.67
CA THR A 38 -6.30 15.42 10.96
C THR A 38 -7.74 14.97 10.67
N PRO A 39 -8.67 15.88 10.34
CA PRO A 39 -10.05 15.51 9.97
C PRO A 39 -10.18 14.92 8.56
N ILE A 40 -9.06 14.53 7.92
CA ILE A 40 -9.04 13.99 6.56
C ILE A 40 -9.33 12.49 6.59
N SER A 41 -10.14 11.99 5.64
CA SER A 41 -10.40 10.56 5.51
C SER A 41 -9.13 9.79 5.09
N PHE A 42 -9.10 8.48 5.36
CA PHE A 42 -7.96 7.65 4.98
C PHE A 42 -7.78 7.56 3.44
N GLY A 43 -8.89 7.49 2.70
CA GLY A 43 -8.87 7.51 1.24
C GLY A 43 -8.34 8.82 0.70
N LEU A 44 -8.80 9.98 1.23
CA LEU A 44 -8.30 11.29 0.82
C LEU A 44 -6.81 11.47 1.15
N ALA A 45 -6.35 11.01 2.31
CA ALA A 45 -4.93 11.02 2.66
C ALA A 45 -4.08 10.19 1.69
N ASN A 46 -4.59 9.03 1.23
CA ASN A 46 -3.94 8.23 0.19
C ASN A 46 -3.92 8.95 -1.17
N ILE A 47 -5.04 9.58 -1.58
CA ILE A 47 -5.09 10.36 -2.83
C ILE A 47 -4.02 11.45 -2.82
N ILE A 48 -3.93 12.22 -1.73
CA ILE A 48 -2.94 13.31 -1.59
C ILE A 48 -1.52 12.73 -1.71
N LEU A 49 -1.20 11.65 -1.00
CA LEU A 49 0.10 11.01 -1.11
C LEU A 49 0.39 10.57 -2.54
N TYR A 50 -0.56 9.91 -3.20
CA TYR A 50 -0.40 9.42 -4.57
C TYR A 50 -0.18 10.56 -5.56
N MET A 51 -0.89 11.70 -5.41
CA MET A 51 -0.64 12.88 -6.23
C MET A 51 0.79 13.41 -6.07
N VAL A 52 1.29 13.47 -4.83
CA VAL A 52 2.68 13.85 -4.57
C VAL A 52 3.66 12.87 -5.22
N LEU A 53 3.40 11.55 -5.13
CA LEU A 53 4.25 10.53 -5.74
C LEU A 53 4.25 10.62 -7.27
N ILE A 54 3.09 10.85 -7.89
CA ILE A 54 2.97 11.06 -9.35
C ILE A 54 3.79 12.28 -9.79
N VAL A 55 3.74 13.38 -9.04
CA VAL A 55 4.57 14.56 -9.34
C VAL A 55 6.05 14.22 -9.23
N ILE A 56 6.48 13.52 -8.18
CA ILE A 56 7.87 13.07 -8.02
C ILE A 56 8.27 12.16 -9.20
N GLN A 57 7.40 11.24 -9.61
CA GLN A 57 7.64 10.33 -10.73
C GLN A 57 7.82 11.10 -12.05
N LEU A 58 6.99 12.10 -12.34
CA LEU A 58 7.12 12.97 -13.51
C LEU A 58 8.45 13.75 -13.51
N LEU A 59 8.88 14.23 -12.35
CA LEU A 59 10.18 14.94 -12.20
C LEU A 59 11.38 14.00 -12.45
N ILE A 60 11.28 12.74 -12.00
CA ILE A 60 12.32 11.72 -12.22
C ILE A 60 12.38 11.31 -13.69
N GLU A 61 11.24 10.99 -14.28
CA GLU A 61 11.16 10.51 -15.67
C GLU A 61 11.45 11.62 -16.69
N ARG A 62 11.17 12.88 -16.34
CA ARG A 62 11.27 14.06 -17.21
C ARG A 62 10.51 13.92 -18.54
N LYS A 63 9.54 13.04 -18.58
CA LYS A 63 8.66 12.76 -19.73
C LYS A 63 7.28 12.44 -19.21
N ILE A 64 6.27 12.98 -19.89
CA ILE A 64 4.88 12.64 -19.62
C ILE A 64 4.59 11.34 -20.37
N LYS A 65 4.41 10.25 -19.61
CA LYS A 65 4.00 8.95 -20.13
C LYS A 65 2.52 8.74 -19.83
N LEU A 66 1.81 8.09 -20.75
CA LEU A 66 0.38 7.80 -20.56
C LEU A 66 0.13 6.96 -19.30
N ASP A 67 1.02 6.02 -19.02
CA ASP A 67 0.93 5.16 -17.83
C ASP A 67 0.90 5.98 -16.53
N ILE A 68 1.74 7.03 -16.43
CA ILE A 68 1.79 7.92 -15.27
C ILE A 68 0.51 8.78 -15.18
N LEU A 69 -0.03 9.23 -16.32
CA LEU A 69 -1.28 9.99 -16.33
C LEU A 69 -2.47 9.12 -15.88
N LEU A 70 -2.47 7.84 -16.22
CA LEU A 70 -3.50 6.89 -15.80
C LEU A 70 -3.43 6.56 -14.30
N GLU A 71 -2.30 6.80 -13.63
CA GLU A 71 -2.20 6.69 -12.18
C GLU A 71 -3.07 7.75 -11.46
N ILE A 72 -3.39 8.89 -12.10
CA ILE A 72 -4.25 9.93 -11.51
C ILE A 72 -5.67 9.40 -11.26
N PRO A 73 -6.45 9.00 -12.28
CA PRO A 73 -7.78 8.45 -12.06
C PRO A 73 -7.75 7.20 -11.18
N PHE A 74 -6.72 6.36 -11.29
CA PHE A 74 -6.52 5.22 -10.40
C PHE A 74 -6.46 5.64 -8.93
N SER A 75 -5.71 6.69 -8.60
CA SER A 75 -5.55 7.19 -7.23
C SER A 75 -6.89 7.63 -6.62
N PHE A 76 -7.74 8.30 -7.41
CA PHE A 76 -9.08 8.68 -6.96
C PHE A 76 -9.97 7.45 -6.74
N ILE A 77 -10.00 6.52 -7.68
CA ILE A 77 -10.79 5.28 -7.56
C ILE A 77 -10.35 4.51 -6.31
N MET A 78 -9.06 4.32 -6.11
CA MET A 78 -8.52 3.60 -4.95
C MET A 78 -8.86 4.31 -3.64
N GLY A 79 -8.72 5.63 -3.57
CA GLY A 79 -9.05 6.41 -2.37
C GLY A 79 -10.54 6.31 -2.00
N TYR A 80 -11.43 6.42 -2.98
CA TYR A 80 -12.88 6.26 -2.73
C TYR A 80 -13.23 4.84 -2.27
N ILE A 81 -12.63 3.81 -2.86
CA ILE A 81 -12.85 2.43 -2.42
C ILE A 81 -12.31 2.22 -1.01
N ILE A 82 -11.16 2.80 -0.66
CA ILE A 82 -10.62 2.75 0.71
C ILE A 82 -11.63 3.33 1.70
N ASP A 83 -12.17 4.52 1.44
CA ASP A 83 -13.13 5.16 2.34
C ASP A 83 -14.43 4.35 2.43
N LEU A 84 -14.92 3.79 1.32
CA LEU A 84 -16.08 2.89 1.31
C LEU A 84 -15.87 1.67 2.22
N TYR A 85 -14.71 0.99 2.10
CA TYR A 85 -14.40 -0.16 2.96
C TYR A 85 -14.20 0.23 4.43
N GLN A 86 -13.66 1.43 4.69
CA GLN A 86 -13.56 1.96 6.06
C GLN A 86 -14.93 2.19 6.70
N MET A 87 -15.95 2.52 5.91
CA MET A 87 -17.34 2.68 6.39
C MET A 87 -18.05 1.35 6.61
N ILE A 88 -17.82 0.37 5.71
CA ILE A 88 -18.53 -0.93 5.73
C ILE A 88 -17.93 -1.88 6.78
N ILE A 89 -16.60 -1.91 6.91
CA ILE A 89 -15.92 -2.85 7.81
C ILE A 89 -16.00 -2.31 9.24
N PRO A 90 -16.52 -3.15 10.19
CA PRO A 90 -16.70 -2.74 11.58
C PRO A 90 -15.41 -2.23 12.25
N ALA A 91 -15.59 -1.55 13.36
CA ALA A 91 -14.49 -1.09 14.20
C ALA A 91 -13.60 -2.27 14.67
N SER A 92 -12.40 -1.92 15.10
CA SER A 92 -11.40 -2.87 15.55
C SER A 92 -11.88 -3.71 16.73
N PRO A 93 -11.65 -5.03 16.74
CA PRO A 93 -12.04 -5.88 17.85
C PRO A 93 -11.19 -5.60 19.11
N GLU A 94 -11.74 -5.86 20.27
CA GLU A 94 -11.03 -5.71 21.55
C GLU A 94 -10.00 -6.84 21.78
N SER A 95 -10.33 -8.05 21.32
CA SER A 95 -9.48 -9.23 21.51
C SER A 95 -8.20 -9.16 20.69
N LEU A 96 -7.03 -9.29 21.36
CA LEU A 96 -5.73 -9.33 20.69
C LEU A 96 -5.63 -10.49 19.69
N GLY A 97 -6.16 -11.67 20.03
CA GLY A 97 -6.17 -12.83 19.14
C GLY A 97 -6.89 -12.54 17.84
N LEU A 98 -8.06 -11.89 17.89
CA LEU A 98 -8.81 -11.51 16.69
C LEU A 98 -8.08 -10.42 15.88
N ARG A 99 -7.40 -9.48 16.53
CA ARG A 99 -6.55 -8.47 15.84
C ARG A 99 -5.43 -9.14 15.04
N VAL A 100 -4.79 -10.17 15.61
CA VAL A 100 -3.75 -10.95 14.90
C VAL A 100 -4.34 -11.68 13.70
N VAL A 101 -5.48 -12.33 13.86
CA VAL A 101 -6.16 -13.01 12.74
C VAL A 101 -6.51 -12.02 11.62
N ILE A 102 -7.06 -10.86 11.97
CA ILE A 102 -7.38 -9.80 10.99
C ILE A 102 -6.12 -9.28 10.30
N LEU A 103 -5.00 -9.10 11.01
CA LEU A 103 -3.72 -8.70 10.42
C LEU A 103 -3.23 -9.73 9.40
N LEU A 104 -3.27 -11.01 9.74
CA LEU A 104 -2.84 -12.09 8.84
C LEU A 104 -3.75 -12.18 7.61
N ALA A 105 -5.07 -12.12 7.80
CA ALA A 105 -6.04 -12.08 6.70
C ALA A 105 -5.81 -10.83 5.81
N GLY A 106 -5.58 -9.67 6.42
CA GLY A 106 -5.26 -8.43 5.71
C GLY A 106 -4.01 -8.55 4.86
N ASN A 107 -2.94 -9.13 5.40
CA ASN A 107 -1.69 -9.35 4.66
C ASN A 107 -1.86 -10.34 3.49
N LEU A 108 -2.66 -11.39 3.67
CA LEU A 108 -3.00 -12.34 2.60
C LEU A 108 -3.80 -11.65 1.48
N CYS A 109 -4.83 -10.88 1.84
CA CYS A 109 -5.62 -10.11 0.87
C CYS A 109 -4.74 -9.07 0.14
N THR A 110 -3.89 -8.34 0.86
CA THR A 110 -2.96 -7.38 0.27
C THR A 110 -2.04 -8.06 -0.74
N ALA A 111 -1.41 -9.17 -0.35
CA ALA A 111 -0.49 -9.90 -1.22
C ALA A 111 -1.19 -10.47 -2.47
N PHE A 112 -2.39 -11.05 -2.29
CA PHE A 112 -3.15 -11.61 -3.41
C PHE A 112 -3.69 -10.52 -4.35
N GLY A 113 -4.15 -9.39 -3.79
CA GLY A 113 -4.60 -8.24 -4.56
C GLY A 113 -3.48 -7.66 -5.42
N VAL A 114 -2.30 -7.40 -4.81
CA VAL A 114 -1.10 -6.92 -5.52
C VAL A 114 -0.69 -7.92 -6.61
N TYR A 115 -0.60 -9.21 -6.29
CA TYR A 115 -0.28 -10.26 -7.26
C TYR A 115 -1.23 -10.23 -8.47
N THR A 116 -2.54 -10.17 -8.23
CA THR A 116 -3.56 -10.16 -9.29
C THR A 116 -3.47 -8.89 -10.15
N MET A 117 -3.16 -7.74 -9.55
CA MET A 117 -2.95 -6.49 -10.28
C MET A 117 -1.69 -6.54 -11.16
N ILE A 118 -0.57 -7.07 -10.65
CA ILE A 118 0.68 -7.23 -11.41
C ILE A 118 0.44 -8.12 -12.64
N GLN A 119 -0.27 -9.25 -12.47
CA GLN A 119 -0.58 -10.18 -13.57
C GLN A 119 -1.48 -9.57 -14.65
N SER A 120 -2.21 -8.51 -14.34
CA SER A 120 -3.07 -7.85 -15.33
C SER A 120 -2.31 -6.93 -16.31
N HIS A 121 -1.05 -6.59 -16.02
CA HIS A 121 -0.21 -5.69 -16.83
C HIS A 121 -0.88 -4.35 -17.19
N PHE A 122 -1.74 -3.83 -16.32
CA PHE A 122 -2.54 -2.64 -16.65
C PHE A 122 -1.88 -1.35 -16.15
N ILE A 123 -2.07 -0.97 -14.90
CA ILE A 123 -1.51 0.26 -14.31
C ILE A 123 -0.81 -0.11 -13.00
N LEU A 124 0.37 0.43 -12.76
CA LEU A 124 1.03 0.32 -11.46
C LEU A 124 0.37 1.29 -10.46
N ALA A 125 0.37 0.92 -9.20
CA ALA A 125 0.05 1.87 -8.15
C ALA A 125 1.15 2.95 -8.08
N PRO A 126 0.82 4.23 -7.79
CA PRO A 126 1.80 5.33 -7.77
C PRO A 126 3.03 5.06 -6.88
N VAL A 127 2.84 4.28 -5.81
CA VAL A 127 3.93 3.80 -4.94
C VAL A 127 4.93 2.96 -5.71
N ASP A 128 4.45 1.99 -6.48
CA ASP A 128 5.31 1.09 -7.24
C ASP A 128 5.84 1.76 -8.50
N GLY A 129 5.08 2.67 -9.09
CA GLY A 129 5.49 3.51 -10.22
C GLY A 129 6.69 4.38 -9.89
N VAL A 130 6.66 5.11 -8.77
CA VAL A 130 7.79 5.95 -8.32
C VAL A 130 9.03 5.11 -7.99
N VAL A 131 8.85 3.96 -7.34
CA VAL A 131 9.95 3.04 -7.01
C VAL A 131 10.60 2.49 -8.27
N LEU A 132 9.79 2.09 -9.27
CA LEU A 132 10.27 1.61 -10.56
C LEU A 132 11.03 2.70 -11.31
N SER A 133 10.52 3.93 -11.32
CA SER A 133 11.18 5.08 -11.97
C SER A 133 12.54 5.37 -11.34
N ILE A 134 12.64 5.34 -10.00
CA ILE A 134 13.92 5.48 -9.30
C ILE A 134 14.87 4.34 -9.66
N SER A 135 14.39 3.09 -9.59
CA SER A 135 15.17 1.90 -9.91
C SER A 135 15.78 1.97 -11.31
N THR A 136 14.96 2.31 -12.29
CA THR A 136 15.36 2.41 -13.70
C THR A 136 16.30 3.58 -13.93
N ARG A 137 15.98 4.77 -13.37
CA ARG A 137 16.77 5.99 -13.58
C ARG A 137 18.17 5.90 -13.03
N TYR A 138 18.33 5.28 -11.85
CA TYR A 138 19.61 5.18 -11.15
C TYR A 138 20.27 3.80 -11.30
N ASN A 139 19.71 2.90 -12.10
CA ASN A 139 20.19 1.54 -12.34
C ASN A 139 20.46 0.79 -11.02
N LYS A 140 19.50 0.83 -10.11
CA LYS A 140 19.54 0.15 -8.81
C LYS A 140 18.50 -0.97 -8.75
N ALA A 141 18.75 -1.98 -7.93
CA ALA A 141 17.79 -3.04 -7.72
C ALA A 141 16.44 -2.49 -7.19
N TYR A 142 15.33 -2.92 -7.78
CA TYR A 142 13.98 -2.51 -7.36
C TYR A 142 13.75 -2.75 -5.86
N SER A 143 14.19 -3.89 -5.34
CA SER A 143 14.05 -4.22 -3.92
C SER A 143 14.77 -3.22 -2.99
N LEU A 144 15.95 -2.74 -3.40
CA LEU A 144 16.67 -1.71 -2.65
C LEU A 144 15.88 -0.39 -2.65
N CYS A 145 15.41 0.04 -3.82
CA CYS A 145 14.62 1.27 -3.94
C CYS A 145 13.30 1.18 -3.14
N LYS A 146 12.64 0.02 -3.17
CA LYS A 146 11.43 -0.25 -2.40
C LYS A 146 11.68 -0.17 -0.89
N ASN A 147 12.75 -0.79 -0.41
CA ASN A 147 13.12 -0.73 1.00
C ASN A 147 13.43 0.71 1.45
N CYS A 148 14.18 1.47 0.64
CA CYS A 148 14.44 2.88 0.92
C CYS A 148 13.15 3.71 0.96
N PHE A 149 12.23 3.47 0.02
CA PHE A 149 10.92 4.11 -0.01
C PHE A 149 10.12 3.79 1.25
N ASP A 150 10.03 2.52 1.63
CA ASP A 150 9.28 2.07 2.82
C ASP A 150 9.85 2.68 4.11
N ILE A 151 11.19 2.74 4.23
CA ILE A 151 11.86 3.42 5.34
C ILE A 151 11.53 4.92 5.33
N THR A 152 11.53 5.57 4.16
CA THR A 152 11.17 6.99 4.04
C THR A 152 9.73 7.24 4.51
N MET A 153 8.79 6.37 4.17
CA MET A 153 7.39 6.46 4.63
C MET A 153 7.29 6.34 6.16
N ILE A 154 7.99 5.37 6.75
CA ILE A 154 8.02 5.18 8.22
C ILE A 154 8.65 6.41 8.90
N VAL A 155 9.79 6.90 8.42
CA VAL A 155 10.46 8.08 8.98
C VAL A 155 9.57 9.32 8.87
N SER A 156 8.93 9.54 7.73
CA SER A 156 7.98 10.65 7.54
C SER A 156 6.80 10.55 8.50
N THR A 157 6.31 9.34 8.76
CA THR A 157 5.25 9.09 9.76
C THR A 157 5.72 9.43 11.16
N ILE A 158 6.92 9.01 11.55
CA ILE A 158 7.51 9.33 12.86
C ILE A 158 7.63 10.84 13.03
N ILE A 159 8.16 11.54 12.03
CA ILE A 159 8.29 13.00 12.05
C ILE A 159 6.92 13.67 12.22
N LEU A 160 5.91 13.23 11.45
CA LEU A 160 4.55 13.75 11.58
C LEU A 160 4.00 13.56 12.99
N CYS A 161 4.10 12.36 13.56
CA CYS A 161 3.63 12.06 14.89
C CYS A 161 4.35 12.88 15.98
N LEU A 162 5.66 13.10 15.83
CA LEU A 162 6.43 13.94 16.75
C LEU A 162 6.00 15.43 16.66
N VAL A 163 5.81 15.96 15.46
CA VAL A 163 5.38 17.36 15.24
C VAL A 163 3.97 17.57 15.80
N THR A 164 3.07 16.62 15.59
CA THR A 164 1.68 16.68 16.08
C THR A 164 1.55 16.27 17.55
N ARG A 165 2.65 15.85 18.20
CA ARG A 165 2.67 15.31 19.58
C ARG A 165 1.67 14.18 19.78
N SER A 166 1.51 13.34 18.77
CA SER A 166 0.56 12.21 18.72
C SER A 166 1.28 10.88 18.97
N PRO A 167 0.54 9.80 19.33
CA PRO A 167 1.08 8.44 19.31
C PRO A 167 1.60 8.06 17.92
N PHE A 168 2.50 7.08 17.83
CA PHE A 168 3.01 6.57 16.56
C PHE A 168 1.95 5.73 15.83
N TYR A 169 1.00 6.42 15.20
CA TYR A 169 -0.09 5.79 14.48
C TYR A 169 0.41 4.97 13.29
N GLY A 170 -0.16 3.79 13.11
CA GLY A 170 0.13 2.91 11.98
C GLY A 170 1.45 2.15 12.06
N ILE A 171 2.36 2.51 12.98
CA ILE A 171 3.64 1.83 13.19
C ILE A 171 3.51 0.86 14.37
N GLY A 172 3.78 -0.41 14.11
CA GLY A 172 3.69 -1.45 15.13
C GLY A 172 4.33 -2.76 14.67
N VAL A 173 4.17 -3.80 15.49
CA VAL A 173 4.65 -5.16 15.16
C VAL A 173 4.05 -5.65 13.83
N GLY A 174 2.80 -5.29 13.54
CA GLY A 174 2.13 -5.61 12.28
C GLY A 174 2.83 -4.99 11.06
N THR A 175 3.42 -3.81 11.18
CA THR A 175 4.19 -3.19 10.09
C THR A 175 5.41 -4.02 9.71
N ILE A 176 6.12 -4.54 10.72
CA ILE A 176 7.28 -5.42 10.50
C ILE A 176 6.82 -6.76 9.89
N ILE A 177 5.74 -7.34 10.42
CA ILE A 177 5.17 -8.58 9.90
C ILE A 177 4.72 -8.38 8.44
N SER A 178 4.02 -7.30 8.13
CA SER A 178 3.55 -7.00 6.77
C SER A 178 4.72 -6.85 5.81
N ALA A 179 5.76 -6.10 6.18
CA ALA A 179 6.95 -5.91 5.36
C ALA A 179 7.68 -7.22 5.05
N LEU A 180 7.71 -8.17 6.00
CA LEU A 180 8.36 -9.46 5.81
C LEU A 180 7.47 -10.49 5.08
N CYS A 181 6.15 -10.45 5.32
CA CYS A 181 5.24 -11.48 4.83
C CYS A 181 4.68 -11.19 3.44
N VAL A 182 4.25 -9.95 3.15
CA VAL A 182 3.54 -9.62 1.90
C VAL A 182 4.39 -9.97 0.68
N GLY A 183 5.64 -9.55 0.64
CA GLY A 183 6.53 -9.85 -0.49
C GLY A 183 6.80 -11.35 -0.68
N ARG A 184 6.91 -12.11 0.43
CA ARG A 184 7.11 -13.57 0.36
C ARG A 184 5.85 -14.29 -0.13
N ILE A 185 4.68 -13.83 0.28
CA ILE A 185 3.38 -14.39 -0.14
C ILE A 185 3.17 -14.11 -1.64
N ILE A 186 3.48 -12.91 -2.13
CA ILE A 186 3.42 -12.58 -3.57
C ILE A 186 4.31 -13.55 -4.37
N LYS A 187 5.57 -13.71 -3.95
CA LYS A 187 6.51 -14.64 -4.60
C LYS A 187 6.01 -16.08 -4.59
N TRP A 188 5.36 -16.51 -3.51
CA TRP A 188 4.77 -17.85 -3.42
C TRP A 188 3.63 -18.05 -4.44
N PHE A 189 2.77 -17.04 -4.63
CA PHE A 189 1.73 -17.06 -5.65
C PHE A 189 2.31 -17.11 -7.06
N GLU A 190 3.37 -16.37 -7.35
CA GLU A 190 4.05 -16.39 -8.64
C GLU A 190 4.59 -17.78 -8.98
N ILE A 191 5.29 -18.42 -8.04
CA ILE A 191 5.86 -19.76 -8.22
C ILE A 191 4.75 -20.78 -8.46
N LYS A 192 3.67 -20.74 -7.69
CA LYS A 192 2.55 -21.67 -7.82
C LYS A 192 1.82 -21.52 -9.15
N HIS A 193 1.59 -20.29 -9.60
CA HIS A 193 0.98 -20.01 -10.89
C HIS A 193 1.84 -20.53 -12.05
N PHE A 194 3.15 -20.33 -11.98
CA PHE A 194 4.10 -20.82 -13.00
C PHE A 194 4.15 -22.36 -13.07
N SER A 195 3.98 -23.04 -11.94
CA SER A 195 3.91 -24.51 -11.88
C SER A 195 2.63 -25.08 -12.52
N LEU A 196 1.50 -24.34 -12.38
CA LEU A 196 0.22 -24.75 -12.97
C LEU A 196 0.15 -24.57 -14.50
N ILE A 197 0.95 -23.65 -15.07
CA ILE A 197 1.01 -23.44 -16.52
C ILE A 197 1.92 -24.47 -17.20
N ARG A 198 2.82 -25.11 -16.44
CA ARG A 198 3.77 -26.13 -16.94
C ARG A 198 3.27 -27.57 -16.80
N SER A 199 2.19 -27.81 -16.09
CA SER A 199 1.52 -29.10 -15.97
C SER A 199 0.35 -29.22 -16.97
#